data_81255217ae40ee68d018f4c1317a2356
#
_entry.id   81255217ae40ee68d018f4c1317a2356
#
_cell.length_a   1.000
_cell.length_b   1.000
_cell.length_c   1.000
_cell.angle_alpha   90.00
_cell.angle_beta   90.00
_cell.angle_gamma   90.00
#
_symmetry.space_group_name_H-M   'P 1'
#
loop_
_entity.id
_entity.type
_entity.pdbx_description
1 polymer ?
#
loop_
_entity_poly.entity_id
_entity_poly.type
_entity_poly.pdbx_seq_one_letter_code
_entity_poly.pdbx_strand_id
1 'polypeptide(L)'
;MTMANLQKLNPTQQELYNYLEQQTGQVNFEVLQPFTTQEMGAVLHISRNTVSQYLNEFFKEGWMVKINTRPVYYFLRETLSRKFNVQTLDSEYEDLQFLQQDLNHGRRADSCFAGVIGYHLSLKSAVEKCRVAVEYPPTGLPLVLAGEKGTGKRLLAGKTWEYAKEKQVVPAESRFAELDCAMWGAAEPGGTGFAASFKRRLEAGTGSDFLYLHGFDQLESSVQAEAVRFLTAVLPELGAKYPRLIFGVQTVPPSLKNSVPVQAELLPLRSRSLLEKKRLIYRFLMQEEQRIGRRVQVTGQAYQMLMQYPYERNVGQLEQVIRTSCTNAYSRSRDGDICIGLPVLPDAVFESCLLLPEAGAQNRALTLDDLREDCGFEREHHLLEEIREQGRLYLQGSLECAGFCTRMVHRLEEYNNYILFQNKIADERIKGI
;
A
#
# COMPACT_ATOMS: atom_id res chain seq x y z
N MET A 1 14.81 15.70 2.67
CA MET A 1 16.19 16.28 2.66
C MET A 1 16.67 16.52 4.08
N THR A 2 17.83 16.03 4.48
CA THR A 2 18.38 16.22 5.84
C THR A 2 18.97 17.62 5.96
N MET A 3 18.79 18.29 7.10
CA MET A 3 19.40 19.60 7.41
C MET A 3 20.93 19.64 7.17
N ALA A 4 21.59 18.50 7.24
CA ALA A 4 23.02 18.36 6.98
C ALA A 4 23.46 18.68 5.54
N ASN A 5 22.57 18.55 4.55
CA ASN A 5 22.88 18.82 3.15
C ASN A 5 22.74 20.31 2.79
N LEU A 6 21.84 21.03 3.47
CA LEU A 6 21.70 22.49 3.31
C LEU A 6 22.92 23.26 3.81
N GLN A 7 23.63 22.75 4.82
CA GLN A 7 24.83 23.37 5.39
C GLN A 7 26.07 23.31 4.48
N LYS A 8 26.01 22.52 3.39
CA LYS A 8 27.12 22.42 2.40
C LYS A 8 26.97 23.37 1.22
N LEU A 9 25.84 24.06 1.10
CA LEU A 9 25.60 25.01 0.01
C LEU A 9 26.29 26.34 0.29
N ASN A 10 26.84 26.94 -0.78
CA ASN A 10 27.34 28.32 -0.68
C ASN A 10 26.15 29.30 -0.54
N PRO A 11 26.35 30.54 -0.05
CA PRO A 11 25.27 31.50 0.19
C PRO A 11 24.34 31.71 -1.03
N THR A 12 24.93 31.82 -2.22
CA THR A 12 24.17 32.02 -3.47
C THR A 12 23.36 30.80 -3.87
N GLN A 13 23.89 29.58 -3.65
CA GLN A 13 23.12 28.35 -3.86
C GLN A 13 21.95 28.24 -2.86
N GLN A 14 22.13 28.70 -1.64
CA GLN A 14 21.12 28.69 -0.63
C GLN A 14 20.00 29.70 -0.92
N GLU A 15 20.32 30.88 -1.44
CA GLU A 15 19.33 31.86 -1.90
C GLU A 15 18.49 31.29 -3.08
N LEU A 16 19.14 30.65 -4.06
CA LEU A 16 18.47 30.00 -5.19
C LEU A 16 17.55 28.86 -4.70
N TYR A 17 18.02 28.05 -3.76
CA TYR A 17 17.21 26.96 -3.19
C TYR A 17 15.97 27.49 -2.46
N ASN A 18 16.15 28.49 -1.60
CA ASN A 18 15.05 29.11 -0.83
C ASN A 18 14.03 29.77 -1.76
N TYR A 19 14.49 30.45 -2.80
CA TYR A 19 13.60 31.01 -3.83
C TYR A 19 12.76 29.93 -4.49
N LEU A 20 13.38 28.84 -4.93
CA LEU A 20 12.69 27.72 -5.56
C LEU A 20 11.74 27.01 -4.60
N GLU A 21 12.09 26.86 -3.33
CA GLU A 21 11.22 26.26 -2.33
C GLU A 21 9.94 27.07 -2.17
N GLN A 22 10.07 28.39 -2.05
CA GLN A 22 8.93 29.28 -1.95
C GLN A 22 8.06 29.25 -3.21
N GLN A 23 8.66 29.38 -4.40
CA GLN A 23 7.92 29.38 -5.66
C GLN A 23 7.25 28.03 -5.91
N THR A 24 7.95 26.91 -5.67
CA THR A 24 7.38 25.56 -5.83
C THR A 24 6.26 25.31 -4.83
N GLY A 25 6.38 25.81 -3.59
CA GLY A 25 5.33 25.72 -2.57
C GLY A 25 4.03 26.44 -2.98
N GLN A 26 4.16 27.50 -3.77
CA GLN A 26 3.02 28.30 -4.26
C GLN A 26 2.72 28.07 -5.74
N VAL A 27 3.29 27.05 -6.37
CA VAL A 27 3.20 26.84 -7.82
C VAL A 27 1.76 26.92 -8.34
N ASN A 28 1.58 27.79 -9.34
CA ASN A 28 0.44 27.82 -10.24
C ASN A 28 0.95 27.50 -11.65
N PHE A 29 0.48 26.42 -12.23
CA PHE A 29 0.93 25.97 -13.56
C PHE A 29 0.46 26.84 -14.72
N GLU A 30 -0.36 27.86 -14.47
CA GLU A 30 -0.70 28.90 -15.45
C GLU A 30 0.40 29.97 -15.57
N VAL A 31 1.26 30.11 -14.53
CA VAL A 31 2.31 31.12 -14.44
C VAL A 31 3.64 30.44 -14.14
N LEU A 32 4.41 30.10 -15.17
CA LEU A 32 5.64 29.34 -15.06
C LEU A 32 6.93 30.16 -15.16
N GLN A 33 6.82 31.47 -15.40
CA GLN A 33 7.97 32.37 -15.52
C GLN A 33 8.96 32.25 -14.35
N PRO A 34 8.51 32.22 -13.07
CA PRO A 34 9.39 32.10 -11.90
C PRO A 34 10.32 30.89 -11.90
N PHE A 35 9.99 29.86 -12.68
CA PHE A 35 10.71 28.58 -12.73
C PHE A 35 11.74 28.50 -13.86
N THR A 36 12.02 29.62 -14.55
CA THR A 36 13.01 29.70 -15.62
C THR A 36 14.35 30.21 -15.11
N THR A 37 15.45 29.74 -15.73
CA THR A 37 16.82 30.24 -15.41
C THR A 37 16.99 31.72 -15.61
N GLN A 38 16.23 32.31 -16.55
CA GLN A 38 16.27 33.73 -16.85
C GLN A 38 15.65 34.55 -15.73
N GLU A 39 14.48 34.19 -15.29
CA GLU A 39 13.74 34.91 -14.22
C GLU A 39 14.44 34.77 -12.88
N MET A 40 14.90 33.55 -12.54
CA MET A 40 15.68 33.32 -11.32
C MET A 40 16.95 34.19 -11.29
N GLY A 41 17.65 34.30 -12.45
CA GLY A 41 18.82 35.14 -12.55
C GLY A 41 18.50 36.63 -12.37
N ALA A 42 17.36 37.10 -12.91
CA ALA A 42 16.92 38.50 -12.79
C ALA A 42 16.54 38.84 -11.33
N VAL A 43 15.75 37.97 -10.68
CA VAL A 43 15.28 38.19 -9.31
C VAL A 43 16.39 38.11 -8.28
N LEU A 44 17.33 37.17 -8.43
CA LEU A 44 18.42 36.94 -7.49
C LEU A 44 19.69 37.73 -7.83
N HIS A 45 19.67 38.52 -8.90
CA HIS A 45 20.85 39.27 -9.40
C HIS A 45 22.07 38.38 -9.71
N ILE A 46 21.81 37.15 -10.20
CA ILE A 46 22.82 36.14 -10.55
C ILE A 46 22.85 35.95 -12.07
N SER A 47 24.04 35.69 -12.63
CA SER A 47 24.11 35.39 -14.06
C SER A 47 23.32 34.14 -14.43
N ARG A 48 22.65 34.14 -15.60
CA ARG A 48 21.91 32.98 -16.10
C ARG A 48 22.77 31.72 -16.16
N ASN A 49 24.04 31.85 -16.49
CA ASN A 49 24.97 30.72 -16.59
C ASN A 49 25.23 30.11 -15.19
N THR A 50 25.39 30.94 -14.18
CA THR A 50 25.60 30.51 -12.79
C THR A 50 24.36 29.83 -12.26
N VAL A 51 23.17 30.37 -12.52
CA VAL A 51 21.89 29.73 -12.16
C VAL A 51 21.80 28.36 -12.83
N SER A 52 22.08 28.28 -14.13
CA SER A 52 22.03 26.99 -14.86
C SER A 52 23.01 25.95 -14.30
N GLN A 53 24.20 26.38 -13.91
CA GLN A 53 25.19 25.51 -13.28
C GLN A 53 24.67 24.96 -11.94
N TYR A 54 24.17 25.80 -11.05
CA TYR A 54 23.65 25.37 -9.75
C TYR A 54 22.41 24.48 -9.87
N LEU A 55 21.51 24.78 -10.79
CA LEU A 55 20.35 23.91 -11.06
C LEU A 55 20.76 22.53 -11.58
N ASN A 56 21.81 22.45 -12.41
CA ASN A 56 22.35 21.17 -12.87
C ASN A 56 23.03 20.38 -11.73
N GLU A 57 23.68 21.06 -10.78
CA GLU A 57 24.21 20.43 -9.58
C GLU A 57 23.08 19.87 -8.71
N PHE A 58 22.04 20.66 -8.43
CA PHE A 58 20.86 20.23 -7.69
C PHE A 58 20.10 19.09 -8.39
N PHE A 59 20.08 19.11 -9.72
CA PHE A 59 19.49 18.05 -10.51
C PHE A 59 20.26 16.73 -10.38
N LYS A 60 21.58 16.75 -10.46
CA LYS A 60 22.45 15.57 -10.25
C LYS A 60 22.28 14.97 -8.86
N GLU A 61 22.05 15.79 -7.85
CA GLU A 61 21.78 15.36 -6.48
C GLU A 61 20.33 14.84 -6.31
N GLY A 62 19.51 14.84 -7.36
CA GLY A 62 18.13 14.35 -7.34
C GLY A 62 17.11 15.28 -6.65
N TRP A 63 17.49 16.53 -6.35
CA TRP A 63 16.62 17.49 -5.63
C TRP A 63 15.58 18.15 -6.53
N MET A 64 15.76 18.07 -7.85
CA MET A 64 14.98 18.81 -8.83
C MET A 64 14.10 17.91 -9.69
N VAL A 65 12.99 18.49 -10.11
CA VAL A 65 12.18 18.03 -11.25
C VAL A 65 12.36 19.07 -12.35
N LYS A 66 12.70 18.60 -13.54
CA LYS A 66 12.98 19.42 -14.72
C LYS A 66 11.95 19.14 -15.81
N ILE A 67 11.44 20.21 -16.44
CA ILE A 67 10.62 20.10 -17.65
C ILE A 67 11.41 20.59 -18.85
N ASN A 68 11.65 19.69 -19.81
CA ASN A 68 12.51 19.93 -20.98
C ASN A 68 11.79 20.68 -22.12
N THR A 69 10.99 21.69 -21.80
CA THR A 69 10.37 22.60 -22.76
C THR A 69 11.34 23.75 -23.16
N ARG A 70 10.86 24.64 -23.98
CA ARG A 70 11.55 25.90 -24.29
C ARG A 70 10.65 27.07 -23.92
N PRO A 71 10.90 27.74 -22.79
CA PRO A 71 12.03 27.60 -21.83
C PRO A 71 11.93 26.33 -20.97
N VAL A 72 13.08 25.93 -20.37
CA VAL A 72 13.14 24.83 -19.39
C VAL A 72 12.67 25.33 -18.05
N TYR A 73 11.86 24.54 -17.34
CA TYR A 73 11.38 24.84 -16.00
C TYR A 73 11.96 23.89 -14.97
N TYR A 74 12.22 24.41 -13.75
CA TYR A 74 12.81 23.67 -12.65
C TYR A 74 11.98 23.81 -11.38
N PHE A 75 11.66 22.69 -10.74
CA PHE A 75 10.90 22.63 -9.49
C PHE A 75 11.64 21.83 -8.44
N LEU A 76 11.48 22.16 -7.16
CA LEU A 76 11.99 21.32 -6.09
C LEU A 76 11.10 20.07 -5.92
N ARG A 77 11.72 18.89 -6.07
CA ARG A 77 11.04 17.59 -6.01
C ARG A 77 10.29 17.38 -4.70
N GLU A 78 10.96 17.60 -3.57
CA GLU A 78 10.38 17.37 -2.24
C GLU A 78 9.21 18.31 -1.96
N THR A 79 9.32 19.58 -2.36
CA THR A 79 8.26 20.57 -2.19
C THR A 79 7.06 20.27 -3.07
N LEU A 80 7.26 19.85 -4.34
CA LEU A 80 6.19 19.34 -5.20
C LEU A 80 5.54 18.10 -4.61
N SER A 81 6.33 17.12 -4.22
CA SER A 81 5.84 15.86 -3.64
C SER A 81 4.98 16.12 -2.40
N ARG A 82 5.39 17.04 -1.54
CA ARG A 82 4.66 17.43 -0.33
C ARG A 82 3.36 18.15 -0.67
N LYS A 83 3.41 19.13 -1.60
CA LYS A 83 2.23 19.92 -1.99
C LYS A 83 1.13 19.09 -2.64
N PHE A 84 1.52 18.15 -3.51
CA PHE A 84 0.58 17.35 -4.29
C PHE A 84 0.38 15.94 -3.72
N ASN A 85 1.02 15.61 -2.59
CA ASN A 85 0.98 14.30 -1.93
C ASN A 85 1.34 13.15 -2.86
N VAL A 86 2.42 13.31 -3.63
CA VAL A 86 2.95 12.33 -4.59
C VAL A 86 4.22 11.74 -4.02
N GLN A 87 4.32 10.40 -3.94
CA GLN A 87 5.49 9.73 -3.36
C GLN A 87 6.69 9.68 -4.30
N THR A 88 6.44 9.58 -5.60
CA THR A 88 7.48 9.47 -6.62
C THR A 88 7.15 10.40 -7.79
N LEU A 89 8.15 11.23 -8.17
CA LEU A 89 8.13 12.08 -9.35
C LEU A 89 9.34 11.74 -10.19
N ASP A 90 9.19 11.74 -11.50
CA ASP A 90 10.33 11.60 -12.41
C ASP A 90 11.26 12.82 -12.28
N SER A 91 12.54 12.63 -12.59
CA SER A 91 13.50 13.73 -12.54
C SER A 91 13.32 14.69 -13.70
N GLU A 92 12.87 14.18 -14.85
CA GLU A 92 12.67 14.95 -16.08
C GLU A 92 11.32 14.67 -16.70
N TYR A 93 10.68 15.73 -17.20
CA TYR A 93 9.45 15.68 -17.99
C TYR A 93 9.66 16.46 -19.28
N GLU A 94 9.10 15.99 -20.36
CA GLU A 94 9.20 16.69 -21.64
C GLU A 94 8.19 17.82 -21.78
N ASP A 95 7.02 17.65 -21.15
CA ASP A 95 5.95 18.64 -21.14
C ASP A 95 5.37 18.78 -19.75
N LEU A 96 4.81 19.97 -19.49
CA LEU A 96 4.07 20.30 -18.30
C LEU A 96 2.86 19.38 -18.08
N GLN A 97 2.21 18.95 -19.15
CA GLN A 97 1.07 18.06 -19.08
C GLN A 97 1.41 16.71 -18.44
N PHE A 98 2.59 16.17 -18.72
CA PHE A 98 3.05 14.92 -18.11
C PHE A 98 3.31 15.08 -16.61
N LEU A 99 3.97 16.17 -16.19
CA LEU A 99 4.11 16.49 -14.78
C LEU A 99 2.74 16.66 -14.12
N GLN A 100 1.81 17.40 -14.74
CA GLN A 100 0.46 17.59 -14.20
C GLN A 100 -0.32 16.27 -14.14
N GLN A 101 -0.14 15.39 -15.10
CA GLN A 101 -0.74 14.06 -15.07
C GLN A 101 -0.18 13.25 -13.89
N ASP A 102 1.13 13.23 -13.67
CA ASP A 102 1.74 12.54 -12.53
C ASP A 102 1.31 13.15 -11.19
N LEU A 103 1.25 14.47 -11.09
CA LEU A 103 0.74 15.16 -9.92
C LEU A 103 -0.76 14.88 -9.67
N ASN A 104 -1.54 14.74 -10.75
CA ASN A 104 -2.96 14.39 -10.68
C ASN A 104 -3.17 12.88 -10.49
N HIS A 105 -2.29 12.02 -11.02
CA HIS A 105 -2.29 10.58 -10.75
C HIS A 105 -1.86 10.30 -9.30
N GLY A 106 -0.96 11.08 -8.74
CA GLY A 106 -0.66 11.05 -7.31
C GLY A 106 -1.86 11.44 -6.45
N ARG A 107 -2.74 12.30 -6.94
CA ARG A 107 -4.05 12.60 -6.32
C ARG A 107 -5.12 11.55 -6.64
N ARG A 108 -4.99 10.81 -7.76
CA ARG A 108 -5.91 9.75 -8.20
C ARG A 108 -5.43 8.35 -7.87
N ALA A 109 -4.14 8.13 -7.64
CA ALA A 109 -3.69 6.91 -7.01
C ALA A 109 -4.33 6.91 -5.63
N ASP A 110 -5.15 5.91 -5.35
CA ASP A 110 -5.75 5.66 -4.04
C ASP A 110 -4.62 5.55 -3.03
N SER A 111 -4.19 6.68 -2.48
CA SER A 111 -2.99 6.77 -1.65
C SER A 111 -3.07 5.83 -0.46
N CYS A 112 -4.29 5.63 0.06
CA CYS A 112 -4.53 4.73 1.18
C CYS A 112 -4.36 3.24 0.81
N PHE A 113 -4.73 2.82 -0.41
CA PHE A 113 -4.59 1.42 -0.85
C PHE A 113 -3.21 1.12 -1.45
N ALA A 114 -2.49 2.10 -1.99
CA ALA A 114 -1.19 1.91 -2.64
C ALA A 114 -0.15 1.21 -1.75
N GLY A 115 -0.22 1.45 -0.43
CA GLY A 115 0.64 0.78 0.55
C GLY A 115 0.21 -0.65 0.91
N VAL A 116 -0.87 -1.19 0.34
CA VAL A 116 -1.35 -2.55 0.63
C VAL A 116 -0.71 -3.54 -0.33
N ILE A 117 0.11 -4.45 0.21
CA ILE A 117 0.72 -5.51 -0.60
C ILE A 117 -0.38 -6.39 -1.17
N GLY A 118 -0.32 -6.65 -2.48
CA GLY A 118 -1.36 -7.35 -3.21
C GLY A 118 -2.41 -6.45 -3.88
N TYR A 119 -2.32 -5.14 -3.71
CA TYR A 119 -3.25 -4.16 -4.28
C TYR A 119 -3.47 -4.34 -5.79
N HIS A 120 -2.42 -4.52 -6.57
CA HIS A 120 -2.49 -4.78 -8.01
C HIS A 120 -2.56 -6.28 -8.39
N LEU A 121 -2.52 -7.17 -7.40
CA LEU A 121 -2.46 -8.62 -7.57
C LEU A 121 -3.69 -9.28 -6.93
N SER A 122 -3.51 -10.03 -5.86
CA SER A 122 -4.61 -10.83 -5.25
C SER A 122 -5.74 -10.00 -4.65
N LEU A 123 -5.48 -8.77 -4.23
CA LEU A 123 -6.47 -7.89 -3.62
C LEU A 123 -7.11 -6.90 -4.59
N LYS A 124 -6.73 -6.88 -5.87
CA LYS A 124 -7.24 -5.92 -6.87
C LYS A 124 -8.77 -5.89 -6.90
N SER A 125 -9.40 -7.02 -7.09
CA SER A 125 -10.87 -7.13 -7.14
C SER A 125 -11.52 -6.71 -5.82
N ALA A 126 -10.92 -7.07 -4.68
CA ALA A 126 -11.45 -6.69 -3.37
C ALA A 126 -11.38 -5.16 -3.16
N VAL A 127 -10.27 -4.52 -3.56
CA VAL A 127 -10.12 -3.06 -3.49
C VAL A 127 -11.13 -2.34 -4.40
N GLU A 128 -11.33 -2.83 -5.63
CA GLU A 128 -12.34 -2.26 -6.53
C GLU A 128 -13.74 -2.31 -5.91
N LYS A 129 -14.10 -3.41 -5.26
CA LYS A 129 -15.37 -3.54 -4.54
C LYS A 129 -15.45 -2.61 -3.32
N CYS A 130 -14.35 -2.39 -2.59
CA CYS A 130 -14.30 -1.40 -1.52
C CYS A 130 -14.58 0.02 -2.04
N ARG A 131 -14.03 0.38 -3.20
CA ARG A 131 -14.29 1.68 -3.85
C ARG A 131 -15.74 1.83 -4.23
N VAL A 132 -16.30 0.83 -4.92
CA VAL A 132 -17.72 0.83 -5.29
C VAL A 132 -18.61 0.99 -4.06
N ALA A 133 -18.32 0.28 -2.97
CA ALA A 133 -19.09 0.39 -1.74
C ALA A 133 -19.05 1.82 -1.14
N VAL A 134 -17.93 2.54 -1.29
CA VAL A 134 -17.79 3.92 -0.78
C VAL A 134 -18.44 4.93 -1.71
N GLU A 135 -18.22 4.81 -3.02
CA GLU A 135 -18.58 5.83 -4.01
C GLU A 135 -20.03 5.72 -4.51
N TYR A 136 -20.73 4.62 -4.23
CA TYR A 136 -22.10 4.41 -4.72
C TYR A 136 -23.07 5.46 -4.13
N PRO A 137 -23.77 6.25 -4.98
CA PRO A 137 -24.66 7.27 -4.50
C PRO A 137 -25.96 6.69 -3.91
N PRO A 138 -26.62 7.37 -2.96
CA PRO A 138 -26.21 8.66 -2.36
C PRO A 138 -25.30 8.49 -1.14
N THR A 139 -25.31 7.37 -0.45
CA THR A 139 -24.65 7.19 0.87
C THR A 139 -23.64 6.05 0.93
N GLY A 140 -23.31 5.42 -0.22
CA GLY A 140 -22.54 4.20 -0.29
C GLY A 140 -23.38 2.93 -0.06
N LEU A 141 -22.72 1.79 -0.15
CA LEU A 141 -23.33 0.48 0.06
C LEU A 141 -22.66 -0.27 1.20
N PRO A 142 -23.39 -1.12 1.93
CA PRO A 142 -22.78 -2.05 2.86
C PRO A 142 -21.87 -3.04 2.10
N LEU A 143 -20.76 -3.44 2.76
CA LEU A 143 -19.69 -4.25 2.19
C LEU A 143 -19.48 -5.52 3.01
N VAL A 144 -19.35 -6.67 2.36
CA VAL A 144 -18.87 -7.91 2.98
C VAL A 144 -17.43 -8.17 2.56
N LEU A 145 -16.54 -8.36 3.52
CA LEU A 145 -15.19 -8.85 3.35
C LEU A 145 -15.14 -10.31 3.82
N ALA A 146 -15.07 -11.24 2.89
CA ALA A 146 -15.01 -12.68 3.14
C ALA A 146 -13.57 -13.19 3.01
N GLY A 147 -13.23 -14.20 3.81
CA GLY A 147 -11.92 -14.87 3.76
C GLY A 147 -11.49 -15.42 5.10
N GLU A 148 -10.53 -16.31 5.09
CA GLU A 148 -10.01 -16.97 6.27
C GLU A 148 -9.46 -16.00 7.33
N LYS A 149 -9.27 -16.46 8.55
CA LYS A 149 -8.66 -15.67 9.63
C LYS A 149 -7.23 -15.26 9.23
N GLY A 150 -6.91 -13.99 9.45
CA GLY A 150 -5.57 -13.46 9.16
C GLY A 150 -5.32 -13.04 7.70
N THR A 151 -6.32 -13.07 6.80
CA THR A 151 -6.15 -12.67 5.38
C THR A 151 -6.05 -11.16 5.15
N GLY A 152 -6.30 -10.33 6.19
CA GLY A 152 -6.19 -8.87 6.09
C GLY A 152 -7.53 -8.13 6.00
N LYS A 153 -8.68 -8.78 6.31
CA LYS A 153 -10.01 -8.14 6.30
C LYS A 153 -10.07 -6.84 7.09
N ARG A 154 -9.55 -6.86 8.34
CA ARG A 154 -9.52 -5.66 9.20
C ARG A 154 -8.69 -4.53 8.58
N LEU A 155 -7.53 -4.85 8.00
CA LEU A 155 -6.69 -3.88 7.31
C LEU A 155 -7.47 -3.25 6.14
N LEU A 156 -8.14 -4.06 5.32
CA LEU A 156 -8.88 -3.58 4.16
C LEU A 156 -10.09 -2.75 4.57
N ALA A 157 -10.78 -3.12 5.67
CA ALA A 157 -11.87 -2.32 6.24
C ALA A 157 -11.39 -0.93 6.69
N GLY A 158 -10.26 -0.87 7.40
CA GLY A 158 -9.64 0.41 7.80
C GLY A 158 -9.22 1.25 6.59
N LYS A 159 -8.63 0.62 5.57
CA LYS A 159 -8.27 1.31 4.32
C LYS A 159 -9.48 1.80 3.53
N THR A 160 -10.60 1.11 3.60
CA THR A 160 -11.86 1.55 3.01
C THR A 160 -12.38 2.83 3.69
N TRP A 161 -12.26 2.92 5.01
CA TRP A 161 -12.58 4.13 5.75
C TRP A 161 -11.62 5.28 5.43
N GLU A 162 -10.29 5.03 5.38
CA GLU A 162 -9.30 6.04 4.96
C GLU A 162 -9.63 6.56 3.54
N TYR A 163 -10.02 5.67 2.63
CA TYR A 163 -10.42 6.02 1.28
C TYR A 163 -11.65 6.94 1.24
N ALA A 164 -12.66 6.65 2.06
CA ALA A 164 -13.85 7.48 2.16
C ALA A 164 -13.54 8.91 2.67
N LYS A 165 -12.55 9.05 3.56
CA LYS A 165 -12.04 10.36 4.01
C LYS A 165 -11.28 11.07 2.89
N GLU A 166 -10.41 10.35 2.18
CA GLU A 166 -9.64 10.88 1.06
C GLU A 166 -10.55 11.41 -0.07
N LYS A 167 -11.64 10.69 -0.35
CA LYS A 167 -12.68 11.10 -1.31
C LYS A 167 -13.67 12.14 -0.76
N GLN A 168 -13.50 12.57 0.49
CA GLN A 168 -14.40 13.51 1.16
C GLN A 168 -15.88 13.04 1.21
N VAL A 169 -16.10 11.74 1.12
CA VAL A 169 -17.43 11.12 1.23
C VAL A 169 -17.90 11.10 2.69
N VAL A 170 -16.95 11.14 3.61
CA VAL A 170 -17.18 11.34 5.05
C VAL A 170 -16.30 12.46 5.58
N PRO A 171 -16.68 13.14 6.68
CA PRO A 171 -15.86 14.18 7.29
C PRO A 171 -14.46 13.69 7.70
N ALA A 172 -13.48 14.59 7.78
CA ALA A 172 -12.14 14.27 8.22
C ALA A 172 -12.11 13.70 9.67
N GLU A 173 -13.03 14.16 10.50
CA GLU A 173 -13.23 13.74 11.90
C GLU A 173 -14.00 12.41 12.02
N SER A 174 -14.37 11.80 10.89
CA SER A 174 -15.13 10.54 10.89
C SER A 174 -14.42 9.45 11.69
N ARG A 175 -15.19 8.64 12.40
CA ARG A 175 -14.68 7.59 13.28
C ARG A 175 -14.92 6.23 12.69
N PHE A 176 -13.96 5.35 12.87
CA PHE A 176 -14.03 3.92 12.54
C PHE A 176 -14.22 3.13 13.84
N ALA A 177 -15.33 2.42 13.97
CA ALA A 177 -15.58 1.54 15.10
C ALA A 177 -15.52 0.08 14.65
N GLU A 178 -15.00 -0.76 15.55
CA GLU A 178 -14.94 -2.20 15.37
C GLU A 178 -15.80 -2.89 16.43
N LEU A 179 -16.59 -3.87 16.01
CA LEU A 179 -17.41 -4.67 16.89
C LEU A 179 -17.17 -6.16 16.62
N ASP A 180 -16.84 -6.87 17.68
CA ASP A 180 -16.73 -8.33 17.67
C ASP A 180 -18.10 -8.97 17.89
N CYS A 181 -18.63 -9.61 16.85
CA CYS A 181 -19.93 -10.27 16.93
C CYS A 181 -19.93 -11.49 17.84
N ALA A 182 -18.78 -12.13 18.06
CA ALA A 182 -18.69 -13.25 19.00
C ALA A 182 -19.07 -12.86 20.43
N MET A 183 -18.85 -11.59 20.79
CA MET A 183 -19.24 -11.05 22.10
C MET A 183 -20.77 -10.90 22.30
N TRP A 184 -21.55 -11.03 21.20
CA TRP A 184 -23.02 -10.90 21.24
C TRP A 184 -23.75 -12.22 21.24
N GLY A 185 -23.06 -13.35 20.97
CA GLY A 185 -23.63 -14.69 21.04
C GLY A 185 -23.81 -15.20 22.48
N ALA A 186 -23.15 -14.57 23.45
CA ALA A 186 -23.44 -14.81 24.86
C ALA A 186 -24.63 -13.94 25.25
N ALA A 187 -25.80 -14.54 25.39
CA ALA A 187 -27.02 -13.88 25.85
C ALA A 187 -26.76 -13.02 27.06
N GLU A 188 -26.94 -11.70 26.96
CA GLU A 188 -27.01 -10.88 28.17
C GLU A 188 -28.15 -11.41 29.07
N PRO A 189 -27.95 -11.52 30.38
CA PRO A 189 -29.02 -11.93 31.28
C PRO A 189 -30.15 -10.91 31.22
N GLY A 190 -31.23 -11.27 30.55
CA GLY A 190 -32.39 -10.38 30.38
C GLY A 190 -33.06 -10.42 29.00
N GLY A 191 -32.58 -11.23 28.03
CA GLY A 191 -33.30 -11.49 26.80
C GLY A 191 -33.51 -10.28 25.88
N THR A 192 -32.67 -9.24 25.97
CA THR A 192 -32.72 -8.14 25.04
C THR A 192 -32.10 -8.60 23.71
N GLY A 193 -32.91 -8.62 22.64
CA GLY A 193 -32.48 -9.04 21.32
C GLY A 193 -31.29 -8.22 20.77
N PHE A 194 -30.63 -8.73 19.73
CA PHE A 194 -29.51 -8.09 19.05
C PHE A 194 -29.75 -6.59 18.81
N ALA A 195 -30.93 -6.23 18.29
CA ALA A 195 -31.30 -4.86 17.98
C ALA A 195 -31.24 -3.92 19.17
N ALA A 196 -31.70 -4.35 20.36
CA ALA A 196 -31.69 -3.52 21.55
C ALA A 196 -30.26 -3.33 22.11
N SER A 197 -29.46 -4.40 22.13
CA SER A 197 -28.06 -4.35 22.57
C SER A 197 -27.23 -3.49 21.63
N PHE A 198 -27.45 -3.61 20.33
CA PHE A 198 -26.76 -2.80 19.30
C PHE A 198 -27.15 -1.33 19.39
N LYS A 199 -28.46 -1.03 19.52
CA LYS A 199 -28.96 0.34 19.69
C LYS A 199 -28.36 1.01 20.91
N ARG A 200 -28.31 0.34 22.05
CA ARG A 200 -27.68 0.83 23.30
C ARG A 200 -26.20 1.19 23.09
N ARG A 201 -25.44 0.38 22.33
CA ARG A 201 -24.03 0.66 22.02
C ARG A 201 -23.87 1.84 21.07
N LEU A 202 -24.75 1.99 20.08
CA LEU A 202 -24.77 3.17 19.19
C LEU A 202 -25.10 4.44 19.99
N GLU A 203 -26.06 4.38 20.91
CA GLU A 203 -26.47 5.52 21.74
C GLU A 203 -25.41 5.89 22.81
N ALA A 204 -24.60 4.93 23.26
CA ALA A 204 -23.54 5.16 24.24
C ALA A 204 -22.31 5.95 23.72
N GLY A 205 -22.44 6.63 22.59
CA GLY A 205 -21.47 7.66 22.16
C GLY A 205 -20.53 7.26 21.04
N THR A 206 -20.87 6.26 20.28
CA THR A 206 -20.10 5.93 19.08
C THR A 206 -20.72 6.56 17.84
N GLY A 207 -20.73 7.88 17.72
CA GLY A 207 -21.01 8.56 16.46
C GLY A 207 -19.95 8.18 15.41
N SER A 208 -19.86 6.90 15.06
CA SER A 208 -18.93 6.37 14.06
C SER A 208 -19.60 6.36 12.71
N ASP A 209 -18.92 6.94 11.74
CA ASP A 209 -19.38 6.97 10.35
C ASP A 209 -19.12 5.64 9.62
N PHE A 210 -18.24 4.79 10.18
CA PHE A 210 -17.94 3.44 9.72
C PHE A 210 -17.99 2.44 10.87
N LEU A 211 -18.61 1.30 10.61
CA LEU A 211 -18.74 0.21 11.55
C LEU A 211 -18.27 -1.11 10.93
N TYR A 212 -17.20 -1.67 11.47
CA TYR A 212 -16.68 -2.97 11.07
C TYR A 212 -17.15 -4.05 12.04
N LEU A 213 -17.99 -4.95 11.54
CA LEU A 213 -18.59 -6.06 12.26
C LEU A 213 -17.82 -7.34 11.91
N HIS A 214 -16.92 -7.80 12.79
CA HIS A 214 -16.14 -9.01 12.51
C HIS A 214 -16.71 -10.24 13.23
N GLY A 215 -16.53 -11.42 12.62
CA GLY A 215 -17.07 -12.69 13.17
C GLY A 215 -18.59 -12.80 13.07
N PHE A 216 -19.21 -12.08 12.14
CA PHE A 216 -20.66 -12.08 11.96
C PHE A 216 -21.21 -13.49 11.59
N ASP A 217 -20.44 -14.27 10.85
CA ASP A 217 -20.74 -15.66 10.48
C ASP A 217 -20.68 -16.65 11.68
N GLN A 218 -20.19 -16.23 12.83
CA GLN A 218 -20.15 -17.05 14.07
C GLN A 218 -21.44 -16.92 14.89
N LEU A 219 -22.30 -15.96 14.56
CA LEU A 219 -23.61 -15.81 15.19
C LEU A 219 -24.56 -16.93 14.76
N GLU A 220 -25.53 -17.28 15.63
CA GLU A 220 -26.62 -18.16 15.23
C GLU A 220 -27.43 -17.60 14.07
N SER A 221 -27.95 -18.47 13.17
CA SER A 221 -28.64 -18.06 11.96
C SER A 221 -29.86 -17.16 12.21
N SER A 222 -30.57 -17.38 13.32
CA SER A 222 -31.69 -16.55 13.77
C SER A 222 -31.23 -15.12 14.11
N VAL A 223 -30.14 -15.00 14.86
CA VAL A 223 -29.56 -13.73 15.25
C VAL A 223 -28.95 -13.00 14.03
N GLN A 224 -28.33 -13.74 13.12
CA GLN A 224 -27.84 -13.17 11.86
C GLN A 224 -28.96 -12.52 11.06
N ALA A 225 -30.11 -13.22 10.90
CA ALA A 225 -31.25 -12.70 10.14
C ALA A 225 -31.85 -11.45 10.79
N GLU A 226 -32.03 -11.46 12.14
CA GLU A 226 -32.48 -10.29 12.89
C GLU A 226 -31.50 -9.11 12.76
N ALA A 227 -30.20 -9.38 12.91
CA ALA A 227 -29.15 -8.37 12.82
C ALA A 227 -29.11 -7.72 11.43
N VAL A 228 -29.13 -8.53 10.37
CA VAL A 228 -29.13 -8.01 8.99
C VAL A 228 -30.37 -7.15 8.75
N ARG A 229 -31.55 -7.63 9.12
CA ARG A 229 -32.79 -6.86 8.98
C ARG A 229 -32.71 -5.52 9.72
N PHE A 230 -32.22 -5.53 10.93
CA PHE A 230 -32.06 -4.30 11.70
C PHE A 230 -31.05 -3.34 11.07
N LEU A 231 -29.87 -3.83 10.70
CA LEU A 231 -28.76 -3.02 10.20
C LEU A 231 -29.02 -2.47 8.78
N THR A 232 -29.78 -3.19 7.95
CA THR A 232 -29.98 -2.81 6.54
C THR A 232 -31.33 -2.20 6.23
N ALA A 233 -32.36 -2.49 7.02
CA ALA A 233 -33.71 -1.96 6.80
C ALA A 233 -34.17 -0.97 7.88
N VAL A 234 -33.95 -1.32 9.17
CA VAL A 234 -34.52 -0.51 10.27
C VAL A 234 -33.61 0.68 10.64
N LEU A 235 -32.31 0.47 10.68
CA LEU A 235 -31.38 1.51 11.10
C LEU A 235 -31.34 2.72 10.16
N PRO A 236 -31.43 2.57 8.83
CA PRO A 236 -31.53 3.70 7.90
C PRO A 236 -32.78 4.55 8.11
N GLU A 237 -33.92 3.92 8.46
CA GLU A 237 -35.20 4.60 8.67
C GLU A 237 -35.24 5.44 9.95
N LEU A 238 -34.38 5.14 10.91
CA LEU A 238 -34.31 5.86 12.18
C LEU A 238 -33.73 7.27 12.06
N GLY A 239 -33.31 7.70 10.86
CA GLY A 239 -32.84 9.06 10.59
C GLY A 239 -31.59 9.49 11.38
N ALA A 240 -31.01 8.60 12.18
CA ALA A 240 -29.72 8.82 12.82
C ALA A 240 -28.60 8.82 11.77
N LYS A 241 -27.47 9.46 12.09
CA LYS A 241 -26.25 9.30 11.27
C LYS A 241 -25.94 7.81 11.11
N TYR A 242 -26.38 7.26 9.99
CA TYR A 242 -26.27 5.84 9.71
C TYR A 242 -24.80 5.50 9.39
N PRO A 243 -24.16 4.61 10.18
CA PRO A 243 -22.80 4.21 9.89
C PRO A 243 -22.74 3.36 8.63
N ARG A 244 -21.71 3.52 7.83
CA ARG A 244 -21.40 2.63 6.72
C ARG A 244 -20.96 1.28 7.27
N LEU A 245 -21.60 0.21 6.83
CA LEU A 245 -21.40 -1.12 7.39
C LEU A 245 -20.38 -1.92 6.58
N ILE A 246 -19.42 -2.52 7.28
CA ILE A 246 -18.47 -3.49 6.71
C ILE A 246 -18.54 -4.76 7.55
N PHE A 247 -18.92 -5.88 6.93
CA PHE A 247 -18.99 -7.18 7.57
C PHE A 247 -17.73 -7.98 7.29
N GLY A 248 -17.05 -8.46 8.32
CA GLY A 248 -15.90 -9.35 8.24
C GLY A 248 -16.28 -10.78 8.59
N VAL A 249 -16.29 -11.66 7.60
CA VAL A 249 -16.71 -13.07 7.73
C VAL A 249 -15.64 -14.02 7.21
N GLN A 250 -15.64 -15.27 7.65
CA GLN A 250 -14.83 -16.31 7.02
C GLN A 250 -15.55 -16.84 5.77
N THR A 251 -16.83 -17.17 5.93
CA THR A 251 -17.71 -17.61 4.85
C THR A 251 -18.93 -16.73 4.81
N VAL A 252 -19.38 -16.31 3.63
CA VAL A 252 -20.55 -15.44 3.49
C VAL A 252 -21.83 -16.22 3.85
N PRO A 253 -22.49 -15.89 4.95
CA PRO A 253 -23.73 -16.58 5.33
C PRO A 253 -24.87 -16.18 4.39
N PRO A 254 -25.90 -17.04 4.24
CA PRO A 254 -27.06 -16.76 3.37
C PRO A 254 -27.78 -15.44 3.71
N SER A 255 -27.81 -15.06 4.96
CA SER A 255 -28.37 -13.79 5.45
C SER A 255 -27.71 -12.57 4.84
N LEU A 256 -26.37 -12.56 4.71
CA LEU A 256 -25.62 -11.47 4.08
C LEU A 256 -25.60 -11.59 2.55
N LYS A 257 -25.56 -12.82 2.02
CA LYS A 257 -25.48 -13.07 0.57
C LYS A 257 -26.59 -12.40 -0.21
N ASN A 258 -27.80 -12.40 0.36
CA ASN A 258 -28.99 -11.85 -0.28
C ASN A 258 -29.26 -10.38 0.05
N SER A 259 -28.66 -9.86 1.14
CA SER A 259 -28.98 -8.54 1.69
C SER A 259 -27.88 -7.50 1.45
N VAL A 260 -26.65 -7.92 1.21
CA VAL A 260 -25.51 -7.03 0.98
C VAL A 260 -25.00 -7.16 -0.44
N PRO A 261 -25.16 -6.11 -1.27
CA PRO A 261 -24.88 -6.19 -2.70
C PRO A 261 -23.38 -6.26 -3.03
N VAL A 262 -22.52 -5.70 -2.19
CA VAL A 262 -21.07 -5.67 -2.45
C VAL A 262 -20.37 -6.70 -1.57
N GLN A 263 -19.78 -7.70 -2.21
CA GLN A 263 -19.09 -8.81 -1.53
C GLN A 263 -17.70 -8.97 -2.13
N ALA A 264 -16.68 -8.84 -1.30
CA ALA A 264 -15.27 -8.98 -1.66
C ALA A 264 -14.65 -10.19 -0.97
N GLU A 265 -13.94 -11.00 -1.73
CA GLU A 265 -13.24 -12.17 -1.23
C GLU A 265 -11.73 -11.87 -1.12
N LEU A 266 -11.13 -12.24 0.02
CA LEU A 266 -9.70 -12.16 0.27
C LEU A 266 -9.11 -13.56 0.26
N LEU A 267 -8.25 -13.81 -0.71
CA LEU A 267 -7.57 -15.09 -0.87
C LEU A 267 -6.65 -15.39 0.32
N PRO A 268 -6.58 -16.65 0.77
CA PRO A 268 -5.63 -17.08 1.78
C PRO A 268 -4.19 -16.95 1.26
N LEU A 269 -3.23 -16.80 2.17
CA LEU A 269 -1.82 -16.54 1.81
C LEU A 269 -1.22 -17.65 0.92
N ARG A 270 -1.65 -18.90 1.11
CA ARG A 270 -1.24 -20.04 0.28
C ARG A 270 -1.67 -19.93 -1.19
N SER A 271 -2.73 -19.19 -1.47
CA SER A 271 -3.26 -18.95 -2.83
C SER A 271 -2.79 -17.63 -3.43
N ARG A 272 -1.98 -16.85 -2.70
CA ARG A 272 -1.38 -15.61 -3.21
C ARG A 272 -0.07 -15.90 -3.91
N SER A 273 0.34 -14.98 -4.79
CA SER A 273 1.60 -15.11 -5.51
C SER A 273 2.81 -15.19 -4.58
N LEU A 274 3.83 -15.89 -5.03
CA LEU A 274 5.12 -15.95 -4.32
C LEU A 274 5.70 -14.54 -4.12
N LEU A 275 5.51 -13.67 -5.11
CA LEU A 275 5.94 -12.27 -5.06
C LEU A 275 5.26 -11.51 -3.92
N GLU A 276 3.95 -11.69 -3.71
CA GLU A 276 3.27 -11.08 -2.56
C GLU A 276 3.83 -11.58 -1.23
N LYS A 277 4.11 -12.90 -1.13
CA LYS A 277 4.69 -13.48 0.08
C LYS A 277 6.09 -12.91 0.38
N LYS A 278 6.95 -12.77 -0.65
CA LYS A 278 8.26 -12.11 -0.54
C LYS A 278 8.11 -10.66 -0.03
N ARG A 279 7.21 -9.89 -0.63
CA ARG A 279 6.94 -8.49 -0.25
C ARG A 279 6.40 -8.36 1.18
N LEU A 280 5.57 -9.28 1.62
CA LEU A 280 5.08 -9.33 3.00
C LEU A 280 6.21 -9.63 3.99
N ILE A 281 7.06 -10.61 3.71
CA ILE A 281 8.24 -10.93 4.54
C ILE A 281 9.15 -9.70 4.65
N TYR A 282 9.53 -9.12 3.51
CA TYR A 282 10.36 -7.91 3.47
C TYR A 282 9.75 -6.78 4.32
N ARG A 283 8.46 -6.51 4.15
CA ARG A 283 7.77 -5.44 4.89
C ARG A 283 7.79 -5.69 6.40
N PHE A 284 7.53 -6.90 6.84
CA PHE A 284 7.53 -7.21 8.28
C PHE A 284 8.94 -7.16 8.87
N LEU A 285 9.96 -7.61 8.16
CA LEU A 285 11.35 -7.47 8.57
C LEU A 285 11.76 -6.00 8.69
N MET A 286 11.40 -5.18 7.71
CA MET A 286 11.65 -3.73 7.73
C MET A 286 10.94 -3.05 8.91
N GLN A 287 9.72 -3.45 9.24
CA GLN A 287 8.99 -2.93 10.40
C GLN A 287 9.66 -3.31 11.72
N GLU A 288 10.16 -4.52 11.84
CA GLU A 288 10.90 -4.95 13.04
C GLU A 288 12.26 -4.26 13.14
N GLU A 289 12.98 -4.05 12.02
CA GLU A 289 14.22 -3.24 11.98
C GLU A 289 13.97 -1.83 12.52
N GLN A 290 12.92 -1.16 12.01
CA GLN A 290 12.54 0.18 12.48
C GLN A 290 12.14 0.21 13.96
N ARG A 291 11.44 -0.83 14.44
CA ARG A 291 11.01 -0.93 15.83
C ARG A 291 12.17 -1.15 16.79
N ILE A 292 13.12 -2.00 16.40
CA ILE A 292 14.26 -2.38 17.22
C ILE A 292 15.37 -1.33 17.17
N GLY A 293 15.45 -0.57 16.05
CA GLY A 293 16.51 0.41 15.80
C GLY A 293 17.86 -0.23 15.47
N ARG A 294 17.90 -1.50 15.07
CA ARG A 294 19.09 -2.28 14.71
C ARG A 294 18.86 -2.99 13.39
N ARG A 295 19.89 -3.13 12.57
CA ARG A 295 19.80 -3.84 11.28
C ARG A 295 19.38 -5.28 11.48
N VAL A 296 18.45 -5.73 10.63
CA VAL A 296 17.94 -7.10 10.60
C VAL A 296 18.46 -7.78 9.35
N GLN A 297 19.07 -8.95 9.54
CA GLN A 297 19.54 -9.83 8.47
C GLN A 297 18.88 -11.19 8.61
N VAL A 298 18.71 -11.91 7.51
CA VAL A 298 18.09 -13.24 7.48
C VAL A 298 19.04 -14.18 6.73
N THR A 299 19.35 -15.35 7.29
CA THR A 299 20.12 -16.36 6.53
C THR A 299 19.28 -16.91 5.37
N GLY A 300 19.93 -17.25 4.26
CA GLY A 300 19.24 -17.80 3.08
C GLY A 300 18.36 -19.02 3.42
N GLN A 301 18.84 -19.89 4.33
CA GLN A 301 18.07 -21.03 4.81
C GLN A 301 16.81 -20.61 5.60
N ALA A 302 16.94 -19.66 6.54
CA ALA A 302 15.80 -19.18 7.30
C ALA A 302 14.78 -18.47 6.39
N TYR A 303 15.25 -17.70 5.40
CA TYR A 303 14.38 -17.07 4.41
C TYR A 303 13.60 -18.09 3.58
N GLN A 304 14.25 -19.18 3.13
CA GLN A 304 13.55 -20.25 2.43
C GLN A 304 12.49 -20.92 3.30
N MET A 305 12.78 -21.18 4.58
CA MET A 305 11.77 -21.71 5.51
C MET A 305 10.58 -20.77 5.67
N LEU A 306 10.82 -19.48 5.85
CA LEU A 306 9.76 -18.48 5.88
C LEU A 306 8.94 -18.45 4.58
N MET A 307 9.57 -18.70 3.44
CA MET A 307 8.87 -18.76 2.15
C MET A 307 8.05 -20.05 1.98
N GLN A 308 8.46 -21.18 2.53
CA GLN A 308 7.83 -22.47 2.34
C GLN A 308 6.76 -22.80 3.38
N TYR A 309 6.84 -22.22 4.57
CA TYR A 309 5.88 -22.47 5.65
C TYR A 309 4.44 -22.16 5.23
N PRO A 310 3.45 -23.05 5.50
CA PRO A 310 2.08 -22.94 4.95
C PRO A 310 1.22 -21.84 5.57
N TYR A 311 1.56 -21.32 6.75
CA TYR A 311 0.81 -20.26 7.44
C TYR A 311 -0.72 -20.47 7.48
N GLU A 312 -1.20 -21.43 8.22
CA GLU A 312 -2.65 -21.73 8.35
C GLU A 312 -3.50 -20.53 8.77
N ARG A 313 -2.91 -19.61 9.54
CA ARG A 313 -3.55 -18.35 9.97
C ARG A 313 -3.11 -17.16 9.11
N ASN A 314 -2.68 -17.43 7.88
CA ASN A 314 -2.40 -16.46 6.84
C ASN A 314 -1.37 -15.38 7.21
N VAL A 315 -1.59 -14.14 6.72
CA VAL A 315 -0.67 -13.00 6.89
C VAL A 315 -0.43 -12.66 8.36
N GLY A 316 -1.44 -12.81 9.21
CA GLY A 316 -1.29 -12.56 10.64
C GLY A 316 -0.32 -13.54 11.32
N GLN A 317 -0.29 -14.80 10.89
CA GLN A 317 0.68 -15.77 11.39
C GLN A 317 2.09 -15.48 10.85
N LEU A 318 2.20 -15.10 9.58
CA LEU A 318 3.48 -14.68 9.00
C LEU A 318 4.10 -13.51 9.79
N GLU A 319 3.31 -12.48 10.06
CA GLU A 319 3.75 -11.35 10.89
C GLU A 319 4.21 -11.80 12.27
N GLN A 320 3.44 -12.66 12.92
CA GLN A 320 3.79 -13.18 14.25
C GLN A 320 5.07 -14.02 14.24
N VAL A 321 5.26 -14.88 13.23
CA VAL A 321 6.48 -15.70 13.07
C VAL A 321 7.70 -14.81 12.92
N ILE A 322 7.65 -13.79 12.06
CA ILE A 322 8.76 -12.85 11.86
C ILE A 322 9.06 -12.10 13.15
N ARG A 323 8.04 -11.57 13.82
CA ARG A 323 8.20 -10.86 15.11
C ARG A 323 8.85 -11.73 16.17
N THR A 324 8.37 -12.98 16.32
CA THR A 324 8.93 -13.93 17.28
C THR A 324 10.39 -14.25 16.94
N SER A 325 10.70 -14.47 15.65
CA SER A 325 12.07 -14.72 15.20
C SER A 325 13.01 -13.54 15.49
N CYS A 326 12.56 -12.31 15.25
CA CYS A 326 13.30 -11.10 15.60
C CYS A 326 13.51 -10.98 17.12
N THR A 327 12.49 -11.27 17.91
CA THR A 327 12.56 -11.24 19.39
C THR A 327 13.56 -12.27 19.90
N ASN A 328 13.52 -13.51 19.37
CA ASN A 328 14.46 -14.57 19.73
C ASN A 328 15.90 -14.22 19.34
N ALA A 329 16.10 -13.63 18.15
CA ALA A 329 17.40 -13.17 17.68
C ALA A 329 17.94 -12.01 18.54
N TYR A 330 17.07 -11.07 18.89
CA TYR A 330 17.42 -9.93 19.76
C TYR A 330 17.88 -10.39 21.15
N SER A 331 17.20 -11.37 21.74
CA SER A 331 17.57 -11.91 23.07
C SER A 331 18.92 -12.59 23.09
N ARG A 332 19.40 -13.10 21.95
CA ARG A 332 20.70 -13.77 21.80
C ARG A 332 21.84 -12.83 21.39
N SER A 333 21.51 -11.69 20.81
CA SER A 333 22.49 -10.68 20.35
C SER A 333 22.60 -9.55 21.36
N ARG A 334 23.74 -9.44 22.07
CA ARG A 334 23.99 -8.36 23.03
C ARG A 334 24.19 -7.03 22.34
N ASP A 335 24.98 -7.00 21.28
CA ASP A 335 25.31 -5.82 20.48
C ASP A 335 25.41 -6.15 18.99
N GLY A 336 25.23 -5.14 18.10
CA GLY A 336 25.36 -5.28 16.65
C GLY A 336 24.05 -5.68 15.92
N ASP A 337 24.20 -6.19 14.71
CA ASP A 337 23.10 -6.57 13.83
C ASP A 337 22.34 -7.80 14.36
N ILE A 338 21.05 -7.89 14.05
CA ILE A 338 20.19 -9.00 14.42
C ILE A 338 20.14 -9.97 13.24
N CYS A 339 20.61 -11.21 13.44
CA CYS A 339 20.60 -12.23 12.40
C CYS A 339 19.54 -13.30 12.69
N ILE A 340 18.56 -13.43 11.79
CA ILE A 340 17.54 -14.47 11.83
C ILE A 340 18.11 -15.71 11.10
N GLY A 341 18.60 -16.66 11.88
CA GLY A 341 19.01 -17.97 11.42
C GLY A 341 18.04 -19.06 11.87
N LEU A 342 18.30 -20.30 11.49
CA LEU A 342 17.45 -21.44 11.84
C LEU A 342 17.15 -21.56 13.35
N PRO A 343 18.14 -21.37 14.28
CA PRO A 343 17.90 -21.59 15.70
C PRO A 343 16.99 -20.56 16.37
N VAL A 344 16.63 -19.48 15.70
CA VAL A 344 15.76 -18.43 16.26
C VAL A 344 14.35 -18.47 15.66
N LEU A 345 14.12 -19.31 14.65
CA LEU A 345 12.78 -19.54 14.12
C LEU A 345 11.93 -20.27 15.18
N PRO A 346 10.61 -20.03 15.22
CA PRO A 346 9.68 -20.80 16.04
C PRO A 346 9.75 -22.31 15.69
N ASP A 347 9.64 -23.17 16.69
CA ASP A 347 9.77 -24.63 16.53
C ASP A 347 8.83 -25.19 15.45
N ALA A 348 7.58 -24.73 15.42
CA ALA A 348 6.62 -25.16 14.39
C ALA A 348 7.07 -24.88 12.95
N VAL A 349 7.80 -23.79 12.72
CA VAL A 349 8.36 -23.45 11.40
C VAL A 349 9.54 -24.36 11.11
N PHE A 350 10.40 -24.58 12.09
CA PHE A 350 11.57 -25.44 11.96
C PHE A 350 11.16 -26.89 11.68
N GLU A 351 10.24 -27.45 12.47
CA GLU A 351 9.76 -28.81 12.34
C GLU A 351 9.09 -29.09 10.99
N SER A 352 8.27 -28.16 10.50
CA SER A 352 7.59 -28.31 9.21
C SER A 352 8.56 -28.36 8.02
N CYS A 353 9.75 -27.77 8.18
CA CYS A 353 10.75 -27.69 7.12
C CYS A 353 11.78 -28.84 7.15
N LEU A 354 11.85 -29.61 8.24
CA LEU A 354 12.70 -30.79 8.31
C LEU A 354 12.34 -31.88 7.30
N LEU A 355 11.12 -31.87 6.80
CA LEU A 355 10.60 -32.82 5.82
C LEU A 355 10.86 -32.39 4.36
N LEU A 356 11.44 -31.20 4.13
CA LEU A 356 11.71 -30.70 2.80
C LEU A 356 13.11 -31.09 2.32
N PRO A 357 13.29 -31.48 1.04
CA PRO A 357 14.60 -31.77 0.49
C PRO A 357 15.50 -30.54 0.59
N GLU A 358 16.80 -30.79 0.92
CA GLU A 358 17.82 -29.73 0.99
C GLU A 358 17.90 -28.98 -0.36
N ALA A 359 17.21 -27.86 -0.49
CA ALA A 359 17.51 -26.95 -1.55
C ALA A 359 18.83 -26.26 -1.19
N GLY A 360 19.80 -26.28 -2.08
CA GLY A 360 21.16 -25.76 -1.87
C GLY A 360 21.23 -24.26 -1.62
N ALA A 361 20.58 -23.84 -0.56
CA ALA A 361 20.59 -22.47 -0.12
C ALA A 361 21.93 -22.13 0.49
N GLN A 362 22.62 -21.17 -0.09
CA GLN A 362 23.83 -20.63 0.48
C GLN A 362 23.54 -20.09 1.89
N ASN A 363 24.38 -20.44 2.84
CA ASN A 363 24.29 -19.99 4.24
C ASN A 363 24.72 -18.52 4.40
N ARG A 364 24.50 -17.71 3.36
CA ARG A 364 24.80 -16.27 3.34
C ARG A 364 23.70 -15.51 4.10
N ALA A 365 24.09 -14.56 4.92
CA ALA A 365 23.17 -13.59 5.48
C ALA A 365 22.67 -12.62 4.37
N LEU A 366 21.37 -12.49 4.24
CA LEU A 366 20.69 -11.56 3.33
C LEU A 366 20.30 -10.30 4.10
N THR A 367 20.67 -9.16 3.58
CA THR A 367 20.26 -7.84 4.09
C THR A 367 18.87 -7.49 3.59
N LEU A 368 18.26 -6.42 4.13
CA LEU A 368 17.00 -5.91 3.59
C LEU A 368 17.15 -5.39 2.15
N ASP A 369 18.32 -4.91 1.76
CA ASP A 369 18.59 -4.49 0.38
C ASP A 369 18.57 -5.69 -0.58
N ASP A 370 19.22 -6.81 -0.21
CA ASP A 370 19.18 -8.06 -0.99
C ASP A 370 17.71 -8.56 -1.14
N LEU A 371 16.91 -8.48 -0.08
CA LEU A 371 15.51 -8.89 -0.10
C LEU A 371 14.63 -7.93 -0.92
N ARG A 372 14.96 -6.66 -0.94
CA ARG A 372 14.26 -5.66 -1.76
C ARG A 372 14.40 -5.98 -3.24
N GLU A 373 15.60 -6.31 -3.70
CA GLU A 373 15.85 -6.75 -5.08
C GLU A 373 15.04 -8.02 -5.41
N ASP A 374 15.04 -9.01 -4.51
CA ASP A 374 14.28 -10.28 -4.69
C ASP A 374 12.76 -10.05 -4.72
N CYS A 375 12.26 -8.99 -4.12
CA CYS A 375 10.85 -8.59 -4.17
C CYS A 375 10.40 -8.01 -5.51
N GLY A 376 11.31 -7.78 -6.46
CA GLY A 376 10.99 -7.29 -7.79
C GLY A 376 10.44 -5.86 -7.84
N PHE A 377 10.61 -5.06 -6.78
CA PHE A 377 10.17 -3.67 -6.77
C PHE A 377 10.89 -2.84 -7.86
N GLU A 378 12.17 -3.12 -8.09
CA GLU A 378 12.95 -2.44 -9.12
C GLU A 378 12.55 -2.86 -10.53
N ARG A 379 12.14 -4.12 -10.75
CA ARG A 379 11.62 -4.57 -12.05
C ARG A 379 10.31 -3.90 -12.42
N GLU A 380 9.41 -3.69 -11.47
CA GLU A 380 8.17 -2.94 -11.72
C GLU A 380 8.46 -1.48 -12.05
N HIS A 381 9.40 -0.87 -11.34
CA HIS A 381 9.83 0.50 -11.61
C HIS A 381 10.46 0.60 -13.00
N HIS A 382 11.37 -0.29 -13.34
CA HIS A 382 12.01 -0.34 -14.66
C HIS A 382 11.00 -0.56 -15.80
N LEU A 383 10.03 -1.45 -15.61
CA LEU A 383 8.96 -1.66 -16.61
C LEU A 383 8.12 -0.39 -16.80
N LEU A 384 7.76 0.30 -15.73
CA LEU A 384 7.02 1.55 -15.82
C LEU A 384 7.83 2.65 -16.52
N GLU A 385 9.13 2.74 -16.26
CA GLU A 385 10.03 3.66 -16.96
C GLU A 385 10.11 3.32 -18.46
N GLU A 386 10.25 2.05 -18.81
CA GLU A 386 10.26 1.61 -20.21
C GLU A 386 8.93 1.90 -20.92
N ILE A 387 7.79 1.67 -20.27
CA ILE A 387 6.47 1.99 -20.81
C ILE A 387 6.36 3.50 -21.07
N ARG A 388 6.82 4.32 -20.14
CA ARG A 388 6.84 5.78 -20.28
C ARG A 388 7.74 6.22 -21.42
N GLU A 389 8.95 5.64 -21.51
CA GLU A 389 9.90 5.94 -22.60
C GLU A 389 9.34 5.59 -23.98
N GLN A 390 8.75 4.41 -24.14
CA GLN A 390 8.15 4.02 -25.41
C GLN A 390 6.92 4.87 -25.75
N GLY A 391 6.12 5.22 -24.74
CA GLY A 391 4.99 6.15 -24.90
C GLY A 391 5.45 7.53 -25.36
N ARG A 392 6.55 8.01 -24.81
CA ARG A 392 7.18 9.27 -25.19
C ARG A 392 7.65 9.26 -26.66
N LEU A 393 8.39 8.23 -27.05
CA LEU A 393 8.86 8.08 -28.44
C LEU A 393 7.71 8.02 -29.43
N TYR A 394 6.60 7.40 -29.07
CA TYR A 394 5.38 7.37 -29.87
C TYR A 394 4.74 8.76 -29.99
N LEU A 395 4.59 9.48 -28.90
CA LEU A 395 3.98 10.82 -28.89
C LEU A 395 4.84 11.86 -29.62
N GLN A 396 6.16 11.68 -29.65
CA GLN A 396 7.09 12.51 -30.42
C GLN A 396 7.11 12.20 -31.91
N GLY A 397 6.36 11.20 -32.37
CA GLY A 397 6.40 10.74 -33.76
C GLY A 397 7.68 9.98 -34.12
N SER A 398 8.54 9.69 -33.13
CA SER A 398 9.77 8.91 -33.34
C SER A 398 9.52 7.40 -33.41
N LEU A 399 8.33 6.98 -33.08
CA LEU A 399 7.88 5.58 -33.08
C LEU A 399 6.48 5.50 -33.71
N GLU A 400 6.31 4.65 -34.72
CA GLU A 400 5.00 4.40 -35.31
C GLU A 400 4.09 3.61 -34.36
N CYS A 401 2.76 3.78 -34.50
CA CYS A 401 1.75 3.13 -33.66
C CYS A 401 1.93 1.60 -33.62
N ALA A 402 2.19 0.96 -34.76
CA ALA A 402 2.41 -0.48 -34.83
C ALA A 402 3.66 -0.91 -34.04
N GLY A 403 4.75 -0.15 -34.15
CA GLY A 403 5.98 -0.39 -33.44
C GLY A 403 5.80 -0.18 -31.91
N PHE A 404 5.07 0.85 -31.51
CA PHE A 404 4.72 1.10 -30.12
C PHE A 404 3.89 -0.07 -29.54
N CYS A 405 2.79 -0.45 -30.19
CA CYS A 405 1.94 -1.54 -29.75
C CYS A 405 2.72 -2.86 -29.62
N THR A 406 3.54 -3.20 -30.61
CA THR A 406 4.35 -4.43 -30.59
C THR A 406 5.31 -4.46 -29.41
N ARG A 407 6.02 -3.37 -29.14
CA ARG A 407 6.95 -3.27 -27.99
C ARG A 407 6.22 -3.32 -26.65
N MET A 408 5.07 -2.65 -26.55
CA MET A 408 4.27 -2.68 -25.32
C MET A 408 3.73 -4.07 -25.03
N VAL A 409 3.16 -4.74 -26.04
CA VAL A 409 2.67 -6.12 -25.88
C VAL A 409 3.81 -7.03 -25.42
N HIS A 410 4.96 -6.97 -26.09
CA HIS A 410 6.12 -7.80 -25.73
C HIS A 410 6.59 -7.58 -24.28
N ARG A 411 6.71 -6.33 -23.83
CA ARG A 411 7.13 -6.01 -22.47
C ARG A 411 6.09 -6.41 -21.42
N LEU A 412 4.83 -6.20 -21.69
CA LEU A 412 3.75 -6.63 -20.81
C LEU A 412 3.64 -8.16 -20.73
N GLU A 413 3.90 -8.86 -21.85
CA GLU A 413 3.99 -10.32 -21.86
C GLU A 413 5.17 -10.83 -21.06
N GLU A 414 6.36 -10.24 -21.20
CA GLU A 414 7.53 -10.59 -20.37
C GLU A 414 7.25 -10.41 -18.89
N TYR A 415 6.63 -9.29 -18.50
CA TYR A 415 6.27 -9.04 -17.11
C TYR A 415 5.18 -9.99 -16.62
N ASN A 416 4.16 -10.23 -17.43
CA ASN A 416 3.09 -11.18 -17.09
C ASN A 416 3.63 -12.60 -16.97
N ASN A 417 4.52 -13.03 -17.88
CA ASN A 417 5.20 -14.31 -17.79
C ASN A 417 6.06 -14.42 -16.54
N TYR A 418 6.74 -13.35 -16.13
CA TYR A 418 7.48 -13.31 -14.87
C TYR A 418 6.54 -13.52 -13.67
N ILE A 419 5.40 -12.84 -13.62
CA ILE A 419 4.41 -13.01 -12.56
C ILE A 419 3.79 -14.42 -12.58
N LEU A 420 3.43 -14.92 -13.76
CA LEU A 420 2.88 -16.28 -13.92
C LEU A 420 3.90 -17.35 -13.54
N PHE A 421 5.17 -17.18 -13.90
CA PHE A 421 6.23 -18.09 -13.51
C PHE A 421 6.40 -18.16 -11.99
N GLN A 422 6.38 -17.00 -11.32
CA GLN A 422 6.42 -16.94 -9.85
C GLN A 422 5.21 -17.63 -9.21
N ASN A 423 4.02 -17.47 -9.79
CA ASN A 423 2.80 -18.14 -9.33
C ASN A 423 2.85 -19.65 -9.59
N LYS A 424 3.32 -20.07 -10.76
CA LYS A 424 3.43 -21.49 -11.11
C LYS A 424 4.38 -22.25 -10.19
N ILE A 425 5.51 -21.67 -9.82
CA ILE A 425 6.43 -22.26 -8.84
C ILE A 425 5.73 -22.45 -7.48
N ALA A 426 4.90 -21.48 -7.06
CA ALA A 426 4.13 -21.61 -5.85
C ALA A 426 3.11 -22.76 -5.94
N ASP A 427 2.38 -22.87 -7.05
CA ASP A 427 1.35 -23.91 -7.28
C ASP A 427 1.95 -25.32 -7.39
N GLU A 428 3.10 -25.48 -8.06
CA GLU A 428 3.79 -26.78 -8.16
C GLU A 428 4.32 -27.25 -6.82
N ARG A 429 4.78 -26.35 -5.95
CA ARG A 429 5.21 -26.68 -4.59
C ARG A 429 4.05 -27.07 -3.68
N ILE A 430 2.87 -26.47 -3.87
CA ILE A 430 1.65 -26.83 -3.12
C ILE A 430 1.11 -28.19 -3.57
N LYS A 431 1.23 -28.54 -4.86
CA LYS A 431 0.80 -29.84 -5.40
C LYS A 431 1.75 -31.00 -5.11
N GLY A 432 2.97 -30.71 -4.72
CA GLY A 432 4.00 -31.70 -4.36
C GLY A 432 4.01 -32.06 -2.86
N ILE A 433 3.07 -31.54 -2.10
CA ILE A 433 2.74 -31.91 -0.72
C ILE A 433 1.42 -32.66 -0.72
#